data_072d5fa77dab170648abca170d75e2da
#
_entry.id   072d5fa77dab170648abca170d75e2da
#
_cell.length_a   1.000
_cell.length_b   1.000
_cell.length_c   1.000
_cell.angle_alpha   90.00
_cell.angle_beta   90.00
_cell.angle_gamma   90.00
#
_symmetry.space_group_name_H-M   'P 1'
#
loop_
_entity.id
_entity.type
_entity.pdbx_description
1 polymer ?
#
loop_
_entity_poly.entity_id
_entity_poly.type
_entity_poly.pdbx_seq_one_letter_code
_entity_poly.pdbx_strand_id
1 'polypeptide(L)'
;LAMITGNIGRKGVGVNPLRGQNNVQGAADMGCQPHQGAGYYPVAEKKIQDFYTEKYGVVHPTKAGLKIPQIFDAAINKEVKAVWIIGEDVVQTDPNSAHVAKAMNSLDLLVVQEIFMSETAKHADVVLPGTTFLEKDGTFTNTERRVQRVNKAAEPLPGTKPDGLIVTEMMQKLGYNQKSYDADEVLTEIADVVPFFK
;
A
#
# COMPACT_ATOMS: atom_id res chain seq x y z
N LEU A 1 -5.63 -5.84 28.72
CA LEU A 1 -4.76 -5.25 29.73
C LEU A 1 -5.13 -3.79 29.97
N ALA A 2 -5.13 -2.91 28.95
CA ALA A 2 -5.42 -1.49 29.10
C ALA A 2 -6.75 -1.18 29.80
N MET A 3 -7.82 -1.93 29.51
CA MET A 3 -9.11 -1.82 30.19
C MET A 3 -9.01 -2.18 31.67
N ILE A 4 -8.36 -3.30 31.99
CA ILE A 4 -8.22 -3.80 33.37
C ILE A 4 -7.42 -2.82 34.25
N THR A 5 -6.43 -2.16 33.66
CA THR A 5 -5.57 -1.16 34.35
C THR A 5 -6.13 0.26 34.29
N GLY A 6 -7.35 0.47 33.77
CA GLY A 6 -7.99 1.77 33.69
C GLY A 6 -7.33 2.76 32.70
N ASN A 7 -6.61 2.24 31.69
CA ASN A 7 -5.91 3.04 30.70
C ASN A 7 -6.72 3.25 29.42
N ILE A 8 -8.04 3.33 29.52
CA ILE A 8 -8.97 3.68 28.44
C ILE A 8 -10.04 4.63 28.96
N GLY A 9 -10.47 5.57 28.12
CA GLY A 9 -11.66 6.40 28.35
C GLY A 9 -11.43 7.64 29.22
N ARG A 10 -10.20 8.00 29.56
CA ARG A 10 -9.88 9.24 30.30
C ARG A 10 -8.72 9.99 29.64
N LYS A 11 -8.58 11.26 29.95
CA LYS A 11 -7.52 12.13 29.41
C LYS A 11 -6.12 11.59 29.75
N GLY A 12 -5.24 11.57 28.75
CA GLY A 12 -3.83 11.18 28.90
C GLY A 12 -3.59 9.67 28.90
N VAL A 13 -4.61 8.85 28.62
CA VAL A 13 -4.46 7.39 28.49
C VAL A 13 -5.05 6.87 27.19
N GLY A 14 -4.60 5.70 26.73
CA GLY A 14 -5.08 5.05 25.52
C GLY A 14 -4.27 3.83 25.16
N VAL A 15 -4.68 3.17 24.10
CA VAL A 15 -3.92 2.10 23.45
C VAL A 15 -3.18 2.71 22.28
N ASN A 16 -1.86 2.69 22.32
CA ASN A 16 -0.99 3.24 21.30
C ASN A 16 -0.11 2.11 20.71
N PRO A 17 -0.56 1.43 19.64
CA PRO A 17 0.22 0.36 19.02
C PRO A 17 1.46 0.95 18.34
N LEU A 18 2.62 0.41 18.68
CA LEU A 18 3.87 0.72 17.99
C LEU A 18 3.93 -0.10 16.70
N ARG A 19 3.88 0.58 15.57
CA ARG A 19 3.98 -0.04 14.25
C ARG A 19 5.44 -0.37 13.93
N GLY A 20 5.67 -1.49 13.23
CA GLY A 20 7.03 -1.96 12.93
C GLY A 20 7.72 -1.17 11.82
N GLN A 21 7.08 -1.06 10.67
CA GLN A 21 7.65 -0.37 9.52
C GLN A 21 7.31 1.12 9.53
N ASN A 22 8.13 1.88 8.81
CA ASN A 22 7.92 3.29 8.59
C ASN A 22 6.63 3.53 7.79
N ASN A 23 5.79 4.44 8.28
CA ASN A 23 4.50 4.82 7.66
C ASN A 23 3.47 3.68 7.48
N VAL A 24 3.56 2.59 8.24
CA VAL A 24 2.51 1.54 8.22
C VAL A 24 1.14 2.10 8.59
N GLN A 25 1.08 3.06 9.51
CA GLN A 25 -0.17 3.72 9.86
C GLN A 25 -0.75 4.46 8.65
N GLY A 26 0.07 5.24 7.94
CA GLY A 26 -0.36 5.96 6.74
C GLY A 26 -0.79 5.02 5.61
N ALA A 27 -0.06 3.94 5.37
CA ALA A 27 -0.44 2.94 4.37
C ALA A 27 -1.84 2.35 4.67
N ALA A 28 -2.12 2.00 5.92
CA ALA A 28 -3.44 1.51 6.32
C ALA A 28 -4.52 2.59 6.18
N ASP A 29 -4.25 3.84 6.59
CA ASP A 29 -5.17 4.97 6.48
C ASP A 29 -5.53 5.28 5.01
N MET A 30 -4.60 5.04 4.08
CA MET A 30 -4.80 5.25 2.64
C MET A 30 -5.38 4.03 1.90
N GLY A 31 -5.74 2.97 2.61
CA GLY A 31 -6.45 1.83 2.05
C GLY A 31 -5.56 0.71 1.50
N CYS A 32 -4.29 0.62 1.89
CA CYS A 32 -3.44 -0.52 1.55
C CYS A 32 -3.85 -1.77 2.33
N GLN A 33 -5.11 -2.19 2.17
CA GLN A 33 -5.73 -3.34 2.84
C GLN A 33 -6.70 -4.05 1.90
N PRO A 34 -6.82 -5.39 1.98
CA PRO A 34 -7.66 -6.13 1.04
C PRO A 34 -9.17 -5.92 1.23
N HIS A 35 -9.62 -5.42 2.37
CA HIS A 35 -11.03 -5.34 2.75
C HIS A 35 -11.52 -3.90 3.02
N GLN A 36 -10.62 -2.92 2.97
CA GLN A 36 -10.92 -1.52 3.24
C GLN A 36 -10.20 -0.61 2.24
N GLY A 37 -10.89 0.40 1.76
CA GLY A 37 -10.30 1.51 1.01
C GLY A 37 -9.78 2.60 1.92
N ALA A 38 -9.34 3.73 1.33
CA ALA A 38 -8.90 4.91 2.07
C ALA A 38 -9.93 5.32 3.13
N GLY A 39 -9.46 5.68 4.32
CA GLY A 39 -10.32 6.02 5.44
C GLY A 39 -11.03 4.83 6.09
N TYR A 40 -10.55 3.62 5.86
CA TYR A 40 -11.13 2.38 6.40
C TYR A 40 -12.55 2.06 5.89
N TYR A 41 -12.93 2.58 4.73
CA TYR A 41 -14.23 2.28 4.14
C TYR A 41 -14.31 0.83 3.67
N PRO A 42 -15.29 0.02 4.17
CA PRO A 42 -15.41 -1.38 3.80
C PRO A 42 -15.74 -1.56 2.31
N VAL A 43 -14.85 -2.16 1.53
CA VAL A 43 -15.03 -2.32 0.07
C VAL A 43 -16.20 -3.25 -0.31
N ALA A 44 -16.64 -4.12 0.60
CA ALA A 44 -17.79 -5.01 0.38
C ALA A 44 -19.16 -4.32 0.57
N GLU A 45 -19.22 -3.10 1.12
CA GLU A 45 -20.46 -2.38 1.32
C GLU A 45 -20.92 -1.70 0.02
N LYS A 46 -22.17 -1.98 -0.39
CA LYS A 46 -22.76 -1.46 -1.63
C LYS A 46 -22.65 0.07 -1.75
N LYS A 47 -22.95 0.80 -0.66
CA LYS A 47 -22.85 2.27 -0.64
C LYS A 47 -21.44 2.79 -0.93
N ILE A 48 -20.41 2.05 -0.50
CA ILE A 48 -19.00 2.41 -0.73
C ILE A 48 -18.61 2.10 -2.18
N GLN A 49 -19.06 0.97 -2.71
CA GLN A 49 -18.86 0.62 -4.12
C GLN A 49 -19.49 1.65 -5.05
N ASP A 50 -20.74 2.06 -4.76
CA ASP A 50 -21.44 3.09 -5.54
C ASP A 50 -20.71 4.43 -5.47
N PHE A 51 -20.27 4.84 -4.27
CA PHE A 51 -19.52 6.07 -4.07
C PHE A 51 -18.21 6.09 -4.89
N TYR A 52 -17.40 5.01 -4.83
CA TYR A 52 -16.18 4.94 -5.62
C TYR A 52 -16.45 4.81 -7.13
N THR A 53 -17.50 4.09 -7.51
CA THR A 53 -17.91 3.98 -8.92
C THR A 53 -18.32 5.35 -9.48
N GLU A 54 -19.07 6.14 -8.73
CA GLU A 54 -19.44 7.51 -9.10
C GLU A 54 -18.20 8.42 -9.18
N LYS A 55 -17.31 8.33 -8.17
CA LYS A 55 -16.11 9.19 -8.10
C LYS A 55 -15.10 8.90 -9.20
N TYR A 56 -14.85 7.65 -9.53
CA TYR A 56 -13.79 7.24 -10.45
C TYR A 56 -14.25 6.73 -11.81
N GLY A 57 -15.55 6.58 -12.02
CA GLY A 57 -16.12 6.13 -13.31
C GLY A 57 -15.85 4.68 -13.65
N VAL A 58 -15.42 3.87 -12.68
CA VAL A 58 -15.14 2.44 -12.85
C VAL A 58 -15.89 1.60 -11.82
N VAL A 59 -16.37 0.42 -12.23
CA VAL A 59 -17.08 -0.48 -11.32
C VAL A 59 -16.10 -1.09 -10.34
N HIS A 60 -16.32 -0.84 -9.05
CA HIS A 60 -15.50 -1.39 -7.98
C HIS A 60 -15.79 -2.88 -7.73
N PRO A 61 -14.78 -3.67 -7.30
CA PRO A 61 -14.99 -5.05 -6.87
C PRO A 61 -16.00 -5.15 -5.74
N THR A 62 -16.85 -6.18 -5.80
CA THR A 62 -17.90 -6.42 -4.78
C THR A 62 -17.45 -7.29 -3.62
N LYS A 63 -16.23 -7.80 -3.68
CA LYS A 63 -15.63 -8.68 -2.67
C LYS A 63 -14.32 -8.12 -2.18
N ALA A 64 -14.00 -8.36 -0.92
CA ALA A 64 -12.68 -8.09 -0.38
C ALA A 64 -11.61 -8.90 -1.13
N GLY A 65 -10.41 -8.32 -1.25
CA GLY A 65 -9.25 -9.00 -1.80
C GLY A 65 -8.70 -10.08 -0.86
N LEU A 66 -7.72 -10.83 -1.36
CA LEU A 66 -7.01 -11.84 -0.58
C LEU A 66 -6.03 -11.20 0.41
N LYS A 67 -5.86 -11.82 1.57
CA LYS A 67 -4.78 -11.51 2.50
C LYS A 67 -3.47 -12.14 2.02
N ILE A 68 -2.32 -11.64 2.47
CA ILE A 68 -0.99 -12.09 2.02
C ILE A 68 -0.85 -13.63 2.01
N PRO A 69 -1.13 -14.39 3.10
CA PRO A 69 -1.01 -15.84 3.05
C PRO A 69 -1.93 -16.50 2.01
N GLN A 70 -3.13 -15.95 1.82
CA GLN A 70 -4.07 -16.45 0.82
C GLN A 70 -3.58 -16.18 -0.62
N ILE A 71 -2.85 -15.06 -0.84
CA ILE A 71 -2.22 -14.78 -2.15
C ILE A 71 -1.18 -15.85 -2.47
N PHE A 72 -0.37 -16.27 -1.49
CA PHE A 72 0.63 -17.30 -1.70
C PHE A 72 0.00 -18.66 -2.05
N ASP A 73 -1.03 -19.06 -1.30
CA ASP A 73 -1.76 -20.30 -1.61
C ASP A 73 -2.42 -20.24 -3.00
N ALA A 74 -3.06 -19.13 -3.33
CA ALA A 74 -3.69 -18.92 -4.63
C ALA A 74 -2.66 -18.89 -5.79
N ALA A 75 -1.46 -18.37 -5.57
CA ALA A 75 -0.37 -18.41 -6.55
C ALA A 75 0.10 -19.86 -6.81
N ILE A 76 0.30 -20.66 -5.77
CA ILE A 76 0.67 -22.07 -5.88
C ILE A 76 -0.42 -22.86 -6.62
N ASN A 77 -1.69 -22.55 -6.36
CA ASN A 77 -2.84 -23.18 -7.00
C ASN A 77 -3.13 -22.64 -8.42
N LYS A 78 -2.33 -21.66 -8.91
CA LYS A 78 -2.54 -21.01 -10.22
C LYS A 78 -3.85 -20.20 -10.37
N GLU A 79 -4.45 -19.85 -9.25
CA GLU A 79 -5.64 -18.97 -9.18
C GLU A 79 -5.22 -17.49 -9.31
N VAL A 80 -4.09 -17.11 -8.71
CA VAL A 80 -3.39 -15.83 -8.90
C VAL A 80 -2.21 -16.08 -9.84
N LYS A 81 -2.14 -15.35 -10.94
CA LYS A 81 -1.13 -15.51 -11.99
C LYS A 81 -0.09 -14.41 -12.01
N ALA A 82 -0.47 -13.21 -11.58
CA ALA A 82 0.43 -12.07 -11.54
C ALA A 82 0.34 -11.37 -10.19
N VAL A 83 1.50 -10.95 -9.67
CA VAL A 83 1.60 -10.16 -8.43
C VAL A 83 2.57 -9.00 -8.65
N TRP A 84 2.20 -7.84 -8.14
CA TRP A 84 3.08 -6.68 -8.03
C TRP A 84 3.33 -6.37 -6.56
N ILE A 85 4.56 -6.52 -6.10
CA ILE A 85 5.00 -6.26 -4.72
C ILE A 85 5.70 -4.92 -4.69
N ILE A 86 5.31 -4.06 -3.75
CA ILE A 86 5.84 -2.70 -3.61
C ILE A 86 6.41 -2.54 -2.19
N GLY A 87 7.73 -2.39 -2.09
CA GLY A 87 8.43 -2.06 -0.85
C GLY A 87 8.32 -3.11 0.26
N GLU A 88 8.28 -4.40 -0.10
CA GLU A 88 8.19 -5.50 0.88
C GLU A 88 9.02 -6.70 0.43
N ASP A 89 9.85 -7.23 1.32
CA ASP A 89 10.63 -8.47 1.10
C ASP A 89 9.92 -9.69 1.70
N VAL A 90 8.81 -10.11 1.07
CA VAL A 90 7.93 -11.17 1.57
C VAL A 90 8.64 -12.52 1.75
N VAL A 91 9.66 -12.82 0.96
CA VAL A 91 10.46 -14.06 1.11
C VAL A 91 11.21 -14.08 2.42
N GLN A 92 11.61 -12.90 2.93
CA GLN A 92 12.36 -12.79 4.18
C GLN A 92 11.45 -12.52 5.38
N THR A 93 10.38 -11.75 5.22
CA THR A 93 9.55 -11.26 6.33
C THR A 93 8.38 -12.15 6.69
N ASP A 94 7.83 -12.90 5.73
CA ASP A 94 6.72 -13.80 5.99
C ASP A 94 7.18 -15.15 6.57
N PRO A 95 6.38 -15.77 7.46
CA PRO A 95 6.67 -17.10 7.96
C PRO A 95 6.73 -18.14 6.83
N ASN A 96 7.61 -19.15 6.97
CA ASN A 96 7.78 -20.23 6.00
C ASN A 96 8.29 -19.74 4.62
N SER A 97 9.51 -19.19 4.62
CA SER A 97 10.18 -18.65 3.41
C SER A 97 10.17 -19.62 2.21
N ALA A 98 10.29 -20.94 2.45
CA ALA A 98 10.23 -21.93 1.38
C ALA A 98 8.87 -21.98 0.68
N HIS A 99 7.77 -21.81 1.44
CA HIS A 99 6.42 -21.73 0.89
C HIS A 99 6.23 -20.44 0.07
N VAL A 100 6.72 -19.32 0.60
CA VAL A 100 6.68 -18.03 -0.09
C VAL A 100 7.48 -18.07 -1.38
N ALA A 101 8.71 -18.57 -1.35
CA ALA A 101 9.54 -18.72 -2.57
C ALA A 101 8.87 -19.63 -3.61
N LYS A 102 8.23 -20.73 -3.18
CA LYS A 102 7.45 -21.59 -4.06
C LYS A 102 6.28 -20.81 -4.69
N ALA A 103 5.58 -19.98 -3.90
CA ALA A 103 4.48 -19.15 -4.41
C ALA A 103 4.97 -18.16 -5.47
N MET A 104 6.07 -17.45 -5.19
CA MET A 104 6.68 -16.51 -6.16
C MET A 104 7.06 -17.19 -7.46
N ASN A 105 7.72 -18.35 -7.40
CA ASN A 105 8.11 -19.14 -8.56
C ASN A 105 6.91 -19.80 -9.31
N SER A 106 5.73 -19.79 -8.70
CA SER A 106 4.51 -20.30 -9.32
C SER A 106 3.75 -19.27 -10.15
N LEU A 107 4.09 -17.99 -10.04
CA LEU A 107 3.45 -16.91 -10.78
C LEU A 107 3.82 -16.95 -12.27
N ASP A 108 2.95 -16.46 -13.13
CA ASP A 108 3.23 -16.22 -14.53
C ASP A 108 3.94 -14.87 -14.73
N LEU A 109 3.76 -13.92 -13.79
CA LEU A 109 4.43 -12.63 -13.76
C LEU A 109 4.59 -12.15 -12.31
N LEU A 110 5.84 -11.91 -11.92
CA LEU A 110 6.17 -11.24 -10.65
C LEU A 110 6.88 -9.91 -10.95
N VAL A 111 6.23 -8.80 -10.56
CA VAL A 111 6.82 -7.48 -10.58
C VAL A 111 7.19 -7.09 -9.15
N VAL A 112 8.42 -6.66 -8.92
CA VAL A 112 8.88 -6.17 -7.61
C VAL A 112 9.37 -4.75 -7.77
N GLN A 113 8.78 -3.84 -7.01
CA GLN A 113 9.18 -2.44 -6.92
C GLN A 113 9.88 -2.23 -5.58
N GLU A 114 11.18 -1.99 -5.63
CA GLU A 114 12.01 -2.02 -4.43
C GLU A 114 13.21 -1.08 -4.56
N ILE A 115 13.78 -0.67 -3.43
CA ILE A 115 15.00 0.17 -3.36
C ILE A 115 16.29 -0.66 -3.33
N PHE A 116 16.20 -1.95 -3.00
CA PHE A 116 17.32 -2.89 -2.98
C PHE A 116 16.98 -4.16 -3.76
N MET A 117 18.00 -4.90 -4.17
CA MET A 117 17.84 -6.24 -4.70
C MET A 117 17.59 -7.22 -3.52
N SER A 118 16.35 -7.23 -3.02
CA SER A 118 15.88 -8.06 -1.92
C SER A 118 15.81 -9.55 -2.27
N GLU A 119 15.59 -10.42 -1.29
CA GLU A 119 15.39 -11.86 -1.56
C GLU A 119 14.17 -12.08 -2.46
N THR A 120 13.09 -11.32 -2.24
CA THR A 120 11.92 -11.35 -3.12
C THR A 120 12.23 -10.88 -4.55
N ALA A 121 13.03 -9.81 -4.69
CA ALA A 121 13.40 -9.28 -5.99
C ALA A 121 14.22 -10.27 -6.86
N LYS A 122 14.92 -11.22 -6.23
CA LYS A 122 15.65 -12.28 -6.95
C LYS A 122 14.73 -13.28 -7.67
N HIS A 123 13.45 -13.35 -7.30
CA HIS A 123 12.44 -14.18 -7.96
C HIS A 123 11.66 -13.41 -9.04
N ALA A 124 11.83 -12.08 -9.14
CA ALA A 124 11.03 -11.22 -10.00
C ALA A 124 11.36 -11.40 -11.49
N ASP A 125 10.33 -11.38 -12.33
CA ASP A 125 10.48 -11.23 -13.79
C ASP A 125 10.84 -9.78 -14.15
N VAL A 126 10.33 -8.81 -13.39
CA VAL A 126 10.60 -7.38 -13.58
C VAL A 126 10.87 -6.72 -12.24
N VAL A 127 11.97 -5.98 -12.15
CA VAL A 127 12.28 -5.12 -11.00
C VAL A 127 12.15 -3.67 -11.42
N LEU A 128 11.36 -2.90 -10.65
CA LEU A 128 11.17 -1.47 -10.83
C LEU A 128 11.90 -0.73 -9.71
N PRO A 129 12.99 0.00 -10.00
CA PRO A 129 13.75 0.71 -8.98
C PRO A 129 12.95 1.87 -8.40
N GLY A 130 12.55 1.75 -7.13
CA GLY A 130 11.91 2.80 -6.35
C GLY A 130 12.90 3.78 -5.72
N THR A 131 12.38 4.84 -5.09
CA THR A 131 13.16 5.80 -4.31
C THR A 131 12.89 5.64 -2.82
N THR A 132 13.88 6.03 -2.00
CA THR A 132 13.69 6.16 -0.56
C THR A 132 12.77 7.35 -0.24
N PHE A 133 12.30 7.44 1.01
CA PHE A 133 11.51 8.59 1.46
C PHE A 133 12.31 9.90 1.50
N LEU A 134 13.65 9.84 1.53
CA LEU A 134 14.53 11.02 1.47
C LEU A 134 14.59 11.64 0.06
N GLU A 135 14.23 10.88 -0.96
CA GLU A 135 14.35 11.25 -2.38
C GLU A 135 13.02 11.67 -3.01
N LYS A 136 11.95 11.78 -2.21
CA LYS A 136 10.60 12.16 -2.68
C LYS A 136 9.85 12.99 -1.65
N ASP A 137 8.89 13.77 -2.14
CA ASP A 137 7.89 14.44 -1.32
C ASP A 137 6.72 13.51 -1.00
N GLY A 138 6.05 13.76 0.14
CA GLY A 138 4.89 13.00 0.54
C GLY A 138 4.45 13.28 1.98
N THR A 139 3.77 12.33 2.58
CA THR A 139 3.34 12.42 3.98
C THR A 139 3.55 11.11 4.72
N PHE A 140 3.84 11.22 6.01
CA PHE A 140 3.83 10.10 6.95
C PHE A 140 2.76 10.34 8.01
N THR A 141 2.11 9.26 8.43
CA THR A 141 1.19 9.29 9.56
C THR A 141 1.84 8.60 10.76
N ASN A 142 1.99 9.33 11.87
CA ASN A 142 2.55 8.78 13.10
C ASN A 142 1.51 7.96 13.89
N THR A 143 1.92 7.36 15.01
CA THR A 143 1.04 6.55 15.87
C THR A 143 -0.08 7.35 16.56
N GLU A 144 0.04 8.67 16.67
CA GLU A 144 -1.02 9.58 17.11
C GLU A 144 -2.03 9.90 15.99
N ARG A 145 -1.83 9.33 14.79
CA ARG A 145 -2.59 9.62 13.58
C ARG A 145 -2.45 11.06 13.07
N ARG A 146 -1.33 11.68 13.37
CA ARG A 146 -0.98 12.97 12.79
C ARG A 146 -0.31 12.75 11.45
N VAL A 147 -0.90 13.30 10.39
CA VAL A 147 -0.29 13.38 9.05
C VAL A 147 0.78 14.47 9.06
N GLN A 148 2.00 14.12 8.67
CA GLN A 148 3.17 15.01 8.70
C GLN A 148 3.79 15.06 7.31
N ARG A 149 4.16 16.25 6.87
CA ARG A 149 4.87 16.46 5.61
C ARG A 149 6.27 15.84 5.67
N VAL A 150 6.62 15.12 4.61
CA VAL A 150 7.98 14.67 4.31
C VAL A 150 8.45 15.42 3.07
N ASN A 151 9.53 16.16 3.20
CA ASN A 151 10.13 16.89 2.08
C ASN A 151 11.34 16.13 1.55
N LYS A 152 11.49 16.13 0.25
CA LYS A 152 12.68 15.60 -0.41
C LYS A 152 13.95 16.26 0.15
N ALA A 153 14.90 15.47 0.55
CA ALA A 153 16.18 15.90 1.13
C ALA A 153 17.38 15.55 0.24
N ALA A 154 17.23 14.62 -0.71
CA ALA A 154 18.27 14.18 -1.62
C ALA A 154 17.72 13.99 -3.03
N GLU A 155 18.58 14.10 -4.03
CA GLU A 155 18.19 13.77 -5.40
C GLU A 155 18.10 12.24 -5.57
N PRO A 156 17.08 11.73 -6.30
CA PRO A 156 16.99 10.32 -6.62
C PRO A 156 18.22 9.79 -7.35
N LEU A 157 18.57 8.55 -7.08
CA LEU A 157 19.61 7.90 -7.87
C LEU A 157 19.19 7.78 -9.34
N PRO A 158 20.13 7.91 -10.30
CA PRO A 158 19.81 7.76 -11.71
C PRO A 158 19.12 6.43 -12.02
N GLY A 159 18.00 6.47 -12.73
CA GLY A 159 17.22 5.29 -13.09
C GLY A 159 16.16 4.86 -12.07
N THR A 160 16.08 5.52 -10.91
CA THR A 160 15.00 5.29 -9.93
C THR A 160 13.86 6.30 -10.12
N LYS A 161 12.66 5.94 -9.65
CA LYS A 161 11.48 6.81 -9.67
C LYS A 161 10.70 6.71 -8.35
N PRO A 162 10.07 7.82 -7.89
CA PRO A 162 9.11 7.77 -6.79
C PRO A 162 7.98 6.76 -7.04
N ASP A 163 7.57 6.02 -6.02
CA ASP A 163 6.56 4.97 -6.14
C ASP A 163 5.25 5.47 -6.77
N GLY A 164 4.78 6.64 -6.34
CA GLY A 164 3.59 7.26 -6.90
C GLY A 164 3.71 7.57 -8.39
N LEU A 165 4.91 7.99 -8.85
CA LEU A 165 5.15 8.21 -10.27
C LEU A 165 5.11 6.89 -11.07
N ILE A 166 5.72 5.81 -10.55
CA ILE A 166 5.69 4.49 -11.19
C ILE A 166 4.24 4.02 -11.34
N VAL A 167 3.43 4.14 -10.27
CA VAL A 167 2.00 3.77 -10.30
C VAL A 167 1.24 4.62 -11.31
N THR A 168 1.44 5.95 -11.31
CA THR A 168 0.78 6.87 -12.26
C THR A 168 1.13 6.55 -13.71
N GLU A 169 2.41 6.31 -14.01
CA GLU A 169 2.83 5.93 -15.36
C GLU A 169 2.22 4.58 -15.79
N MET A 170 2.07 3.62 -14.85
CA MET A 170 1.41 2.36 -15.13
C MET A 170 -0.09 2.57 -15.42
N MET A 171 -0.79 3.41 -14.65
CA MET A 171 -2.19 3.77 -14.91
C MET A 171 -2.36 4.36 -16.31
N GLN A 172 -1.48 5.28 -16.71
CA GLN A 172 -1.49 5.88 -18.04
C GLN A 172 -1.26 4.84 -19.15
N LYS A 173 -0.31 3.93 -18.96
CA LYS A 173 -0.03 2.83 -19.93
C LYS A 173 -1.19 1.85 -20.06
N LEU A 174 -1.98 1.68 -19.01
CA LEU A 174 -3.20 0.86 -19.02
C LEU A 174 -4.43 1.63 -19.57
N GLY A 175 -4.24 2.86 -20.03
CA GLY A 175 -5.29 3.66 -20.68
C GLY A 175 -6.13 4.50 -19.73
N TYR A 176 -5.79 4.58 -18.44
CA TYR A 176 -6.43 5.50 -17.51
C TYR A 176 -5.84 6.91 -17.69
N ASN A 177 -6.71 7.90 -17.89
CA ASN A 177 -6.28 9.30 -18.12
C ASN A 177 -5.91 9.98 -16.80
N GLN A 178 -4.79 9.57 -16.21
CA GLN A 178 -4.24 10.17 -14.99
C GLN A 178 -3.27 11.30 -15.34
N LYS A 179 -3.35 12.40 -14.60
CA LYS A 179 -2.36 13.47 -14.67
C LYS A 179 -0.98 12.96 -14.21
N SER A 180 0.06 13.75 -14.45
CA SER A 180 1.38 13.50 -13.84
C SER A 180 1.27 13.42 -12.32
N TYR A 181 2.12 12.59 -11.71
CA TYR A 181 2.13 12.42 -10.25
C TYR A 181 2.56 13.70 -9.54
N ASP A 182 1.74 14.13 -8.60
CA ASP A 182 2.05 15.15 -7.60
C ASP A 182 1.49 14.72 -6.25
N ALA A 183 2.33 14.70 -5.21
CA ALA A 183 1.96 14.19 -3.90
C ALA A 183 0.89 15.06 -3.20
N ASP A 184 0.89 16.37 -3.43
CA ASP A 184 -0.06 17.30 -2.83
C ASP A 184 -1.43 17.21 -3.51
N GLU A 185 -1.45 17.05 -4.86
CA GLU A 185 -2.69 16.78 -5.59
C GLU A 185 -3.32 15.46 -5.15
N VAL A 186 -2.52 14.40 -4.99
CA VAL A 186 -3.00 13.09 -4.50
C VAL A 186 -3.57 13.21 -3.08
N LEU A 187 -2.91 13.93 -2.17
CA LEU A 187 -3.44 14.12 -0.81
C LEU A 187 -4.75 14.93 -0.82
N THR A 188 -4.85 15.92 -1.69
CA THR A 188 -6.08 16.72 -1.88
C THR A 188 -7.22 15.82 -2.37
N GLU A 189 -6.97 14.95 -3.34
CA GLU A 189 -7.96 13.97 -3.82
C GLU A 189 -8.39 13.00 -2.71
N ILE A 190 -7.43 12.51 -1.90
CA ILE A 190 -7.75 11.67 -0.74
C ILE A 190 -8.63 12.42 0.26
N ALA A 191 -8.37 13.70 0.54
CA ALA A 191 -9.19 14.50 1.43
C ALA A 191 -10.63 14.71 0.89
N ASP A 192 -10.81 14.76 -0.42
CA ASP A 192 -12.14 14.81 -1.04
C ASP A 192 -12.91 13.49 -0.91
N VAL A 193 -12.20 12.37 -0.96
CA VAL A 193 -12.78 11.03 -0.81
C VAL A 193 -13.00 10.68 0.66
N VAL A 194 -12.13 11.14 1.54
CA VAL A 194 -12.12 10.82 2.98
C VAL A 194 -12.18 12.10 3.79
N PRO A 195 -13.38 12.58 4.18
CA PRO A 195 -13.57 13.89 4.82
C PRO A 195 -12.77 14.15 6.09
N PHE A 196 -12.35 13.12 6.82
CA PHE A 196 -11.56 13.33 8.03
C PHE A 196 -10.07 13.67 7.78
N PHE A 197 -9.64 13.68 6.52
CA PHE A 197 -8.34 14.22 6.11
C PHE A 197 -8.38 15.71 5.70
N LYS A 198 -9.57 16.34 5.77
CA LYS A 198 -9.75 17.78 5.51
C LYS A 198 -9.22 18.66 6.61
#